data_da9a43e7637f926a5257b97b88e454ea
#
_entry.id   da9a43e7637f926a5257b97b88e454ea
#
_cell.length_a   1.000
_cell.length_b   1.000
_cell.length_c   1.000
_cell.angle_alpha   90.00
_cell.angle_beta   90.00
_cell.angle_gamma   90.00
#
_symmetry.space_group_name_H-M   'P 1'
#
loop_
_entity.id
_entity.type
_entity.pdbx_description
1 polymer ?
#
loop_
_entity_poly.entity_id
_entity_poly.type
_entity_poly.pdbx_seq_one_letter_code
_entity_poly.pdbx_strand_id
1 'polypeptide(L)'
;MYAADLKRAVEYDLEQERMFDYGGLSTDEIIRHVSRFTANLWQIHAFCEGNTRTTAVFVIQYLRSMGFSVNNEIFARHSWYFRNAMVRYVYKNNEGVMPEPKYLERFFRNMLLGEQWDLRNRYLVINPPAEFAEQPRLDTPTSPMQTEQAPNKHRTSTEQAPNMFYTDDK
;
A
#
# COMPACT_ATOMS: atom_id res chain seq x y z
N MET A 1 6.08 7.96 25.85
CA MET A 1 6.90 8.88 25.04
C MET A 1 6.27 10.26 25.15
N TYR A 2 7.05 11.32 25.39
CA TYR A 2 6.53 12.67 25.50
C TYR A 2 6.22 13.22 24.09
N ALA A 3 5.25 14.15 23.98
CA ALA A 3 4.85 14.73 22.68
C ALA A 3 6.04 15.37 21.92
N ALA A 4 6.98 15.98 22.65
CA ALA A 4 8.20 16.55 22.06
C ALA A 4 9.11 15.48 21.43
N ASP A 5 9.14 14.27 21.99
CA ASP A 5 9.95 13.16 21.48
C ASP A 5 9.32 12.57 20.21
N LEU A 6 7.96 12.48 20.18
CA LEU A 6 7.23 12.06 18.99
C LEU A 6 7.48 13.00 17.82
N LYS A 7 7.40 14.31 18.06
CA LYS A 7 7.67 15.32 17.05
C LYS A 7 9.09 15.17 16.49
N ARG A 8 10.09 15.07 17.36
CA ARG A 8 11.50 14.89 16.93
C ARG A 8 11.71 13.61 16.13
N ALA A 9 11.06 12.50 16.52
CA ALA A 9 11.17 11.26 15.79
C ALA A 9 10.59 11.36 14.38
N VAL A 10 9.41 11.98 14.24
CA VAL A 10 8.80 12.23 12.91
C VAL A 10 9.67 13.16 12.07
N GLU A 11 10.13 14.27 12.64
CA GLU A 11 10.99 15.24 11.94
C GLU A 11 12.30 14.58 11.48
N TYR A 12 12.91 13.73 12.31
CA TYR A 12 14.11 13.00 11.95
C TYR A 12 13.88 12.06 10.76
N ASP A 13 12.84 11.22 10.79
CA ASP A 13 12.57 10.28 9.70
C ASP A 13 12.24 11.02 8.39
N LEU A 14 11.48 12.12 8.47
CA LEU A 14 11.16 12.94 7.30
C LEU A 14 12.39 13.64 6.73
N GLU A 15 13.33 14.08 7.58
CA GLU A 15 14.56 14.72 7.11
C GLU A 15 15.50 13.70 6.46
N GLN A 16 15.63 12.49 7.03
CA GLN A 16 16.40 11.40 6.40
C GLN A 16 15.82 11.05 5.03
N GLU A 17 14.50 10.99 4.92
CA GLU A 17 13.82 10.71 3.66
C GLU A 17 14.00 11.84 2.62
N ARG A 18 13.95 13.10 3.05
CA ARG A 18 14.18 14.25 2.19
C ARG A 18 15.59 14.28 1.59
N MET A 19 16.57 13.78 2.34
CA MET A 19 17.97 13.71 1.90
C MET A 19 18.28 12.43 1.12
N PHE A 20 17.33 11.49 1.04
CA PHE A 20 17.55 10.22 0.35
C PHE A 20 17.54 10.40 -1.16
N ASP A 21 18.62 9.93 -1.81
CA ASP A 21 18.74 9.97 -3.27
C ASP A 21 18.16 8.71 -3.92
N TYR A 22 17.13 8.90 -4.71
CA TYR A 22 16.50 7.85 -5.51
C TYR A 22 17.16 7.64 -6.89
N GLY A 23 18.12 8.50 -7.25
CA GLY A 23 18.83 8.42 -8.53
C GLY A 23 19.56 7.10 -8.71
N GLY A 24 19.33 6.45 -9.85
CA GLY A 24 20.01 5.20 -10.20
C GLY A 24 19.56 3.94 -9.48
N LEU A 25 18.54 4.04 -8.58
CA LEU A 25 18.00 2.86 -7.90
C LEU A 25 17.14 2.03 -8.84
N SER A 26 17.25 0.72 -8.73
CA SER A 26 16.30 -0.21 -9.34
C SER A 26 14.92 -0.10 -8.68
N THR A 27 13.88 -0.52 -9.39
CA THR A 27 12.51 -0.56 -8.87
C THR A 27 12.40 -1.36 -7.56
N ASP A 28 13.15 -2.46 -7.45
CA ASP A 28 13.18 -3.29 -6.25
C ASP A 28 13.80 -2.55 -5.05
N GLU A 29 14.84 -1.75 -5.28
CA GLU A 29 15.46 -0.93 -4.25
C GLU A 29 14.52 0.19 -3.80
N ILE A 30 13.81 0.83 -4.72
CA ILE A 30 12.78 1.82 -4.41
C ILE A 30 11.68 1.21 -3.54
N ILE A 31 11.15 0.04 -3.91
CA ILE A 31 10.11 -0.65 -3.14
C ILE A 31 10.60 -1.00 -1.73
N ARG A 32 11.81 -1.54 -1.60
CA ARG A 32 12.40 -1.84 -0.30
C ARG A 32 12.56 -0.59 0.56
N HIS A 33 13.04 0.51 -0.04
CA HIS A 33 13.21 1.77 0.68
C HIS A 33 11.88 2.36 1.13
N VAL A 34 10.90 2.49 0.23
CA VAL A 34 9.55 3.00 0.54
C VAL A 34 8.87 2.15 1.61
N SER A 35 9.02 0.82 1.54
CA SER A 35 8.49 -0.10 2.56
C SER A 35 9.11 0.18 3.94
N ARG A 36 10.42 0.33 4.00
CA ARG A 36 11.16 0.64 5.24
C ARG A 36 10.74 1.99 5.81
N PHE A 37 10.74 3.04 4.99
CA PHE A 37 10.34 4.37 5.40
C PHE A 37 8.91 4.39 5.94
N THR A 38 7.97 3.75 5.23
CA THR A 38 6.56 3.65 5.65
C THR A 38 6.42 2.94 7.01
N ALA A 39 7.12 1.82 7.21
CA ALA A 39 7.06 1.06 8.44
C ALA A 39 7.67 1.82 9.63
N ASN A 40 8.80 2.50 9.42
CA ASN A 40 9.46 3.32 10.44
C ASN A 40 8.56 4.49 10.86
N LEU A 41 8.03 5.25 9.91
CA LEU A 41 7.13 6.36 10.18
C LEU A 41 5.87 5.90 10.94
N TRP A 42 5.28 4.78 10.52
CA TRP A 42 4.12 4.20 11.20
C TRP A 42 4.45 3.77 12.64
N GLN A 43 5.63 3.20 12.89
CA GLN A 43 6.07 2.70 14.21
C GLN A 43 6.19 3.82 15.25
N ILE A 44 6.41 5.06 14.85
CA ILE A 44 6.47 6.20 15.77
C ILE A 44 5.16 6.37 16.55
N HIS A 45 4.02 5.96 15.95
CA HIS A 45 2.69 6.09 16.57
C HIS A 45 2.41 7.52 17.04
N ALA A 46 2.58 8.49 16.13
CA ALA A 46 2.49 9.91 16.43
C ALA A 46 1.11 10.39 16.91
N PHE A 47 0.07 9.59 16.68
CA PHE A 47 -1.32 9.91 17.05
C PHE A 47 -1.89 8.87 18.01
N CYS A 48 -2.81 9.29 18.88
CA CYS A 48 -3.54 8.37 19.77
C CYS A 48 -4.34 7.34 18.99
N GLU A 49 -4.92 7.75 17.85
CA GLU A 49 -5.70 6.90 16.95
C GLU A 49 -5.42 7.23 15.48
N GLY A 50 -5.76 6.31 14.58
CA GLY A 50 -5.73 6.55 13.15
C GLY A 50 -4.34 6.49 12.51
N ASN A 51 -3.28 6.07 13.23
CA ASN A 51 -1.92 6.03 12.69
C ASN A 51 -1.83 5.32 11.34
N THR A 52 -2.48 4.16 11.17
CA THR A 52 -2.48 3.43 9.90
C THR A 52 -3.13 4.23 8.76
N ARG A 53 -4.26 4.90 9.02
CA ARG A 53 -4.93 5.74 8.01
C ARG A 53 -4.09 6.95 7.64
N THR A 54 -3.53 7.62 8.63
CA THR A 54 -2.67 8.78 8.40
C THR A 54 -1.43 8.39 7.60
N THR A 55 -0.79 7.27 7.95
CA THR A 55 0.36 6.74 7.19
C THR A 55 -0.04 6.42 5.75
N ALA A 56 -1.20 5.77 5.52
CA ALA A 56 -1.67 5.47 4.18
C ALA A 56 -1.89 6.74 3.33
N VAL A 57 -2.57 7.75 3.89
CA VAL A 57 -2.81 9.03 3.20
C VAL A 57 -1.49 9.73 2.90
N PHE A 58 -0.59 9.79 3.88
CA PHE A 58 0.74 10.37 3.70
C PHE A 58 1.50 9.68 2.56
N VAL A 59 1.58 8.35 2.58
CA VAL A 59 2.31 7.57 1.57
C VAL A 59 1.73 7.76 0.17
N ILE A 60 0.39 7.83 0.03
CA ILE A 60 -0.25 8.14 -1.26
C ILE A 60 0.21 9.51 -1.77
N GLN A 61 0.18 10.53 -0.92
CA GLN A 61 0.59 11.88 -1.31
C GLN A 61 2.09 11.94 -1.62
N TYR A 62 2.89 11.28 -0.81
CA TYR A 62 4.33 11.20 -1.00
C TYR A 62 4.70 10.54 -2.34
N LEU A 63 4.14 9.38 -2.64
CA LEU A 63 4.38 8.69 -3.90
C LEU A 63 3.89 9.49 -5.12
N ARG A 64 2.77 10.21 -4.97
CA ARG A 64 2.30 11.14 -6.02
C ARG A 64 3.28 12.29 -6.25
N SER A 65 3.87 12.83 -5.20
CA SER A 65 4.89 13.90 -5.33
C SER A 65 6.16 13.42 -6.04
N MET A 66 6.43 12.11 -6.01
CA MET A 66 7.50 11.45 -6.76
C MET A 66 7.11 11.08 -8.20
N GLY A 67 5.88 11.38 -8.64
CA GLY A 67 5.40 11.11 -9.99
C GLY A 67 4.69 9.76 -10.17
N PHE A 68 4.50 8.96 -9.11
CA PHE A 68 3.75 7.71 -9.22
C PHE A 68 2.24 7.96 -9.32
N SER A 69 1.58 7.20 -10.21
CA SER A 69 0.12 7.23 -10.33
C SER A 69 -0.49 6.24 -9.34
N VAL A 70 -0.77 6.69 -8.13
CA VAL A 70 -1.35 5.88 -7.06
C VAL A 70 -2.71 6.41 -6.60
N ASN A 71 -3.60 5.50 -6.23
CA ASN A 71 -4.92 5.80 -5.69
C ASN A 71 -5.14 5.10 -4.33
N ASN A 72 -6.29 5.35 -3.73
CA ASN A 72 -6.63 4.76 -2.42
C ASN A 72 -7.23 3.35 -2.51
N GLU A 73 -7.40 2.80 -3.70
CA GLU A 73 -8.20 1.58 -3.90
C GLU A 73 -7.60 0.36 -3.18
N ILE A 74 -6.29 0.15 -3.31
CA ILE A 74 -5.61 -0.96 -2.66
C ILE A 74 -5.64 -0.83 -1.12
N PHE A 75 -5.52 0.39 -0.59
CA PHE A 75 -5.63 0.63 0.85
C PHE A 75 -7.05 0.37 1.36
N ALA A 76 -8.08 0.76 0.60
CA ALA A 76 -9.47 0.51 0.95
C ALA A 76 -9.80 -0.99 0.98
N ARG A 77 -9.31 -1.74 -0.03
CA ARG A 77 -9.54 -3.20 -0.12
C ARG A 77 -8.73 -4.01 0.89
N HIS A 78 -7.51 -3.57 1.20
CA HIS A 78 -6.53 -4.34 1.97
C HIS A 78 -5.98 -3.59 3.19
N SER A 79 -6.82 -2.76 3.84
CA SER A 79 -6.41 -1.93 5.00
C SER A 79 -5.84 -2.75 6.16
N TRP A 80 -6.46 -3.88 6.48
CA TRP A 80 -5.98 -4.81 7.50
C TRP A 80 -4.66 -5.48 7.12
N TYR A 81 -4.53 -5.87 5.85
CA TYR A 81 -3.27 -6.43 5.36
C TYR A 81 -2.15 -5.40 5.47
N PHE A 82 -2.37 -4.17 5.02
CA PHE A 82 -1.39 -3.09 5.11
C PHE A 82 -0.93 -2.85 6.55
N ARG A 83 -1.88 -2.73 7.50
CA ARG A 83 -1.56 -2.62 8.93
C ARG A 83 -0.72 -3.79 9.42
N ASN A 84 -1.15 -5.00 9.16
CA ASN A 84 -0.48 -6.20 9.65
C ASN A 84 0.88 -6.41 8.96
N ALA A 85 1.03 -6.00 7.70
CA ALA A 85 2.30 -6.02 6.99
C ALA A 85 3.32 -5.06 7.63
N MET A 86 2.90 -3.86 8.07
CA MET A 86 3.76 -2.95 8.85
C MET A 86 4.15 -3.55 10.20
N VAL A 87 3.21 -4.19 10.90
CA VAL A 87 3.54 -4.94 12.12
C VAL A 87 4.60 -6.01 11.84
N ARG A 88 4.42 -6.84 10.81
CA ARG A 88 5.38 -7.89 10.44
C ARG A 88 6.74 -7.33 10.01
N TYR A 89 6.76 -6.13 9.47
CA TYR A 89 8.00 -5.46 9.07
C TYR A 89 8.90 -5.12 10.28
N VAL A 90 8.30 -4.74 11.42
CA VAL A 90 9.04 -4.26 12.61
C VAL A 90 9.06 -5.24 13.77
N TYR A 91 8.11 -6.20 13.81
CA TYR A 91 7.94 -7.07 14.97
C TYR A 91 9.06 -8.10 15.10
N LYS A 92 9.60 -8.14 16.29
CA LYS A 92 10.52 -9.20 16.76
C LYS A 92 10.19 -9.56 18.20
N ASN A 93 10.47 -10.79 18.60
CA ASN A 93 10.34 -11.23 19.97
C ASN A 93 11.53 -12.11 20.40
N ASN A 94 11.56 -12.48 21.68
CA ASN A 94 12.61 -13.34 22.26
C ASN A 94 12.43 -14.83 21.90
N GLU A 95 11.33 -15.22 21.27
CA GLU A 95 11.01 -16.57 20.85
C GLU A 95 11.48 -16.89 19.43
N GLY A 96 12.27 -15.98 18.82
CA GLY A 96 12.87 -16.18 17.49
C GLY A 96 12.04 -15.64 16.34
N VAL A 97 10.95 -14.91 16.59
CA VAL A 97 10.22 -14.22 15.51
C VAL A 97 11.04 -13.02 15.05
N MET A 98 11.34 -12.99 13.77
CA MET A 98 12.12 -11.92 13.13
C MET A 98 11.24 -11.04 12.25
N PRO A 99 11.65 -9.78 12.02
CA PRO A 99 11.02 -8.90 11.05
C PRO A 99 10.93 -9.55 9.66
N GLU A 100 9.81 -9.35 8.98
CA GLU A 100 9.57 -9.95 7.67
C GLU A 100 9.07 -8.90 6.66
N PRO A 101 9.98 -8.20 5.96
CA PRO A 101 9.65 -7.09 5.05
C PRO A 101 8.78 -7.46 3.86
N LYS A 102 8.89 -8.71 3.37
CA LYS A 102 8.27 -9.16 2.10
C LYS A 102 6.78 -8.86 1.97
N TYR A 103 6.03 -8.86 3.07
CA TYR A 103 4.58 -8.61 3.02
C TYR A 103 4.25 -7.15 2.66
N LEU A 104 4.98 -6.21 3.25
CA LEU A 104 4.80 -4.79 2.91
C LEU A 104 5.34 -4.50 1.51
N GLU A 105 6.44 -5.13 1.11
CA GLU A 105 6.99 -5.02 -0.24
C GLU A 105 5.99 -5.54 -1.28
N ARG A 106 5.32 -6.69 -1.05
CA ARG A 106 4.24 -7.21 -1.93
C ARG A 106 3.08 -6.25 -2.06
N PHE A 107 2.69 -5.58 -0.98
CA PHE A 107 1.67 -4.54 -1.02
C PHE A 107 2.06 -3.40 -1.95
N PHE A 108 3.29 -2.89 -1.82
CA PHE A 108 3.79 -1.83 -2.69
C PHE A 108 4.02 -2.29 -4.14
N ARG A 109 4.42 -3.54 -4.37
CA ARG A 109 4.53 -4.13 -5.71
C ARG A 109 3.18 -4.15 -6.43
N ASN A 110 2.13 -4.59 -5.73
CA ASN A 110 0.78 -4.54 -6.30
C ASN A 110 0.35 -3.10 -6.61
N MET A 111 0.67 -2.16 -5.74
CA MET A 111 0.29 -0.76 -5.90
C MET A 111 1.06 -0.03 -7.00
N LEU A 112 2.37 -0.22 -7.07
CA LEU A 112 3.26 0.55 -7.94
C LEU A 112 3.50 -0.14 -9.29
N LEU A 113 3.52 -1.46 -9.33
CA LEU A 113 3.84 -2.26 -10.51
C LEU A 113 2.64 -2.99 -11.09
N GLY A 114 1.47 -2.97 -10.41
CA GLY A 114 0.30 -3.73 -10.85
C GLY A 114 0.48 -5.25 -10.73
N GLU A 115 1.46 -5.71 -9.94
CA GLU A 115 1.62 -7.14 -9.65
C GLU A 115 0.40 -7.68 -8.90
N GLN A 116 0.17 -8.99 -8.97
CA GLN A 116 -1.02 -9.63 -8.40
C GLN A 116 -0.63 -10.58 -7.25
N TRP A 117 0.12 -10.07 -6.27
CA TRP A 117 0.38 -10.82 -5.04
C TRP A 117 -0.89 -11.01 -4.22
N ASP A 118 -1.09 -12.20 -3.68
CA ASP A 118 -2.23 -12.50 -2.80
C ASP A 118 -2.04 -11.83 -1.42
N LEU A 119 -2.83 -10.77 -1.16
CA LEU A 119 -2.74 -9.95 0.04
C LEU A 119 -3.71 -10.46 1.13
N ARG A 120 -3.48 -11.68 1.65
CA ARG A 120 -4.32 -12.28 2.70
C ARG A 120 -3.68 -12.21 4.07
N ASN A 121 -4.46 -11.76 5.05
CA ASN A 121 -4.00 -11.62 6.44
C ASN A 121 -3.55 -12.94 7.08
N ARG A 122 -4.09 -14.08 6.66
CA ARG A 122 -3.69 -15.40 7.19
C ARG A 122 -2.21 -15.69 7.02
N TYR A 123 -1.54 -15.11 6.02
CA TYR A 123 -0.10 -15.27 5.80
C TYR A 123 0.78 -14.47 6.78
N LEU A 124 0.18 -13.49 7.47
CA LEU A 124 0.87 -12.60 8.38
C LEU A 124 0.76 -13.05 9.84
N VAL A 125 -0.01 -14.10 10.11
CA VAL A 125 -0.18 -14.64 11.47
C VAL A 125 1.15 -15.19 11.97
N ILE A 126 1.54 -14.76 13.17
CA ILE A 126 2.71 -15.28 13.88
C ILE A 126 2.27 -16.53 14.63
N ASN A 127 3.00 -17.65 14.46
CA ASN A 127 2.66 -18.95 15.04
C ASN A 127 1.20 -19.37 14.72
N PRO A 128 0.87 -19.55 13.42
CA PRO A 128 -0.48 -19.97 13.03
C PRO A 128 -0.78 -21.35 13.64
N PRO A 129 -2.04 -21.63 13.98
CA PRO A 129 -2.47 -22.97 14.33
C PRO A 129 -2.03 -23.98 13.26
N ALA A 130 -1.72 -25.23 13.66
CA ALA A 130 -1.15 -26.25 12.78
C ALA A 130 -1.98 -26.48 11.50
N GLU A 131 -3.29 -26.38 11.59
CA GLU A 131 -4.23 -26.47 10.47
C GLU A 131 -4.04 -25.41 9.37
N PHE A 132 -3.37 -24.28 9.68
CA PHE A 132 -3.05 -23.20 8.74
C PHE A 132 -1.58 -23.18 8.34
N ALA A 133 -0.71 -23.93 9.01
CA ALA A 133 0.72 -23.93 8.77
C ALA A 133 1.10 -24.63 7.45
N GLU A 134 0.29 -25.57 6.99
CA GLU A 134 0.57 -26.40 5.80
C GLU A 134 0.06 -25.79 4.48
N GLN A 135 -0.64 -24.65 4.51
CA GLN A 135 -1.11 -24.04 3.26
C GLN A 135 0.07 -23.44 2.49
N PRO A 136 0.26 -23.79 1.21
CA PRO A 136 1.35 -23.26 0.42
C PRO A 136 1.24 -21.73 0.38
N ARG A 137 2.25 -21.05 0.90
CA ARG A 137 2.41 -19.61 0.74
C ARG A 137 2.74 -19.40 -0.74
N LEU A 138 1.83 -18.77 -1.48
CA LEU A 138 2.11 -18.37 -2.85
C LEU A 138 3.25 -17.35 -2.83
N ASP A 139 4.46 -17.80 -3.06
CA ASP A 139 5.66 -16.96 -3.14
C ASP A 139 5.86 -16.35 -4.54
N THR A 140 4.85 -16.50 -5.42
CA THR A 140 4.80 -15.92 -6.75
C THR A 140 3.52 -15.12 -6.94
N PRO A 141 3.56 -14.01 -7.70
CA PRO A 141 2.35 -13.26 -8.05
C PRO A 141 1.46 -14.13 -8.96
N THR A 142 0.15 -14.06 -8.74
CA THR A 142 -0.81 -14.70 -9.64
C THR A 142 -0.77 -13.98 -10.98
N SER A 143 -0.61 -14.72 -12.10
CA SER A 143 -0.73 -14.13 -13.44
C SER A 143 -2.08 -13.43 -13.57
N PRO A 144 -2.15 -12.25 -14.21
CA PRO A 144 -3.43 -11.60 -14.46
C PRO A 144 -4.32 -12.55 -15.28
N MET A 145 -5.52 -12.87 -14.75
CA MET A 145 -6.53 -13.57 -15.55
C MET A 145 -6.73 -12.77 -16.83
N GLN A 146 -6.48 -13.39 -17.97
CA GLN A 146 -6.86 -12.84 -19.26
C GLN A 146 -8.35 -12.53 -19.18
N THR A 147 -8.66 -11.25 -19.27
CA THR A 147 -10.05 -10.80 -19.37
C THR A 147 -10.56 -11.34 -20.69
N GLU A 148 -11.41 -12.37 -20.62
CA GLU A 148 -12.12 -12.92 -21.75
C GLU A 148 -12.88 -11.77 -22.41
N GLN A 149 -12.49 -11.44 -23.64
CA GLN A 149 -13.13 -10.40 -24.45
C GLN A 149 -14.59 -10.82 -24.65
N ALA A 150 -15.51 -10.07 -24.02
CA ALA A 150 -16.92 -10.20 -24.32
C ALA A 150 -17.14 -9.92 -25.82
N PRO A 151 -17.95 -10.72 -26.53
CA PRO A 151 -18.17 -10.53 -27.96
C PRO A 151 -18.85 -9.21 -28.21
N ASN A 152 -18.22 -8.43 -29.10
CA ASN A 152 -18.66 -7.13 -29.60
C ASN A 152 -20.02 -7.26 -30.31
N LYS A 153 -21.12 -6.95 -29.60
CA LYS A 153 -22.43 -6.80 -30.26
C LYS A 153 -22.51 -5.41 -30.86
N HIS A 154 -22.33 -5.33 -32.18
CA HIS A 154 -22.76 -4.21 -32.98
C HIS A 154 -24.20 -3.81 -32.62
N ARG A 155 -24.36 -2.59 -32.12
CA ARG A 155 -25.66 -1.93 -32.10
C ARG A 155 -25.51 -0.56 -32.70
N THR A 156 -25.85 -0.51 -33.99
CA THR A 156 -26.23 0.71 -34.70
C THR A 156 -27.56 1.20 -34.11
N SER A 157 -27.62 2.42 -33.65
CA SER A 157 -28.81 3.27 -33.68
C SER A 157 -28.44 4.69 -33.34
N THR A 158 -28.64 5.51 -34.30
CA THR A 158 -28.72 6.96 -34.33
C THR A 158 -29.87 7.42 -33.45
N GLU A 159 -29.61 8.25 -32.44
CA GLU A 159 -30.64 9.14 -31.89
C GLU A 159 -30.02 10.38 -31.28
N GLN A 160 -30.48 11.51 -31.79
CA GLN A 160 -30.06 12.87 -31.47
C GLN A 160 -30.56 13.27 -30.09
N ALA A 161 -29.70 13.91 -29.30
CA ALA A 161 -30.07 14.57 -28.05
C ALA A 161 -30.59 15.99 -28.33
N PRO A 162 -31.67 16.45 -27.67
CA PRO A 162 -32.07 17.86 -27.74
C PRO A 162 -31.31 18.67 -26.68
N ASN A 163 -30.83 19.81 -27.16
CA ASN A 163 -30.27 20.94 -26.44
C ASN A 163 -31.28 21.50 -25.42
N MET A 164 -30.91 21.67 -24.15
CA MET A 164 -31.64 22.53 -23.21
C MET A 164 -30.69 23.54 -22.61
N PHE A 165 -30.80 24.75 -23.11
CA PHE A 165 -30.29 25.97 -22.48
C PHE A 165 -31.14 26.26 -21.22
N TYR A 166 -30.49 26.51 -20.10
CA TYR A 166 -31.09 27.26 -19.00
C TYR A 166 -30.52 28.66 -19.00
N THR A 167 -31.39 29.64 -19.28
CA THR A 167 -31.17 31.06 -19.11
C THR A 167 -31.41 31.45 -17.66
N ASP A 168 -30.49 32.28 -17.09
CA ASP A 168 -30.71 33.15 -15.93
C ASP A 168 -32.00 33.95 -16.05
N ASP A 169 -32.68 34.12 -14.90
CA ASP A 169 -33.22 35.41 -14.49
C ASP A 169 -33.86 35.36 -13.09
N LYS A 170 -33.38 36.32 -12.25
CA LYS A 170 -33.87 36.97 -11.04
C LYS A 170 -33.41 36.41 -9.70
#